data_14920382dc704035c0b9489132fd6d9a
#
_entry.id   14920382dc704035c0b9489132fd6d9a
#
_cell.length_a   1.000
_cell.length_b   1.000
_cell.length_c   1.000
_cell.angle_alpha   90.00
_cell.angle_beta   90.00
_cell.angle_gamma   90.00
#
_symmetry.space_group_name_H-M   'P 1'
#
loop_
_entity.id
_entity.type
_entity.pdbx_description
1 polymer ?
#
loop_
_entity_poly.entity_id
_entity_poly.type
_entity_poly.pdbx_seq_one_letter_code
_entity_poly.pdbx_strand_id
1 'polypeptide(L)'
;MLVTVFSMGRSTPQLEFRWTSWFRVLKTPEAPKATPLRDDSGLTAWCAEASKSLLLNELARKVRVSWNPRMQTTAGRAWWPDRSIELNPKLKDCEPEEIWRTLKHELAHLVAYERCGRRRIDPHGAEWQAACNDLGIPDEQPFHTLPFKRRKMKRNHAYICSNCFSVIHRVKPIKRAVACYDCCRKFSDGAYHDRFRLIKHTP
;
A
#
# COMPACT_ATOMS: atom_id res chain seq x y z
N MET A 1 -41.73 -59.37 7.70
CA MET A 1 -42.66 -58.31 7.32
C MET A 1 -41.89 -57.15 6.80
N LEU A 2 -41.79 -56.98 5.49
CA LEU A 2 -41.12 -55.85 4.82
C LEU A 2 -42.14 -54.71 4.66
N VAL A 3 -41.85 -53.53 5.14
CA VAL A 3 -42.62 -52.31 4.87
C VAL A 3 -41.85 -51.47 3.89
N THR A 4 -42.38 -51.42 2.67
CA THR A 4 -41.88 -50.60 1.56
C THR A 4 -42.42 -49.18 1.71
N VAL A 5 -41.55 -48.17 1.86
CA VAL A 5 -41.95 -46.77 1.84
C VAL A 5 -41.74 -46.21 0.44
N PHE A 6 -42.81 -45.82 -0.22
CA PHE A 6 -42.82 -45.10 -1.48
C PHE A 6 -42.43 -43.63 -1.25
N SER A 7 -41.36 -43.18 -1.87
CA SER A 7 -40.98 -41.78 -1.95
C SER A 7 -41.60 -41.17 -3.23
N MET A 8 -42.57 -40.28 -3.07
CA MET A 8 -43.06 -39.43 -4.16
C MET A 8 -42.13 -38.28 -4.41
N GLY A 9 -41.42 -38.31 -5.54
CA GLY A 9 -40.65 -37.19 -6.04
C GLY A 9 -41.58 -36.08 -6.55
N ARG A 10 -41.47 -34.89 -5.95
CA ARG A 10 -42.03 -33.64 -6.51
C ARG A 10 -40.98 -32.99 -7.38
N SER A 11 -41.18 -33.04 -8.69
CA SER A 11 -40.46 -32.26 -9.68
C SER A 11 -40.91 -30.80 -9.60
N THR A 12 -40.00 -29.90 -9.19
CA THR A 12 -40.19 -28.46 -9.32
C THR A 12 -39.81 -28.03 -10.73
N PRO A 13 -40.62 -27.21 -11.43
CA PRO A 13 -40.27 -26.72 -12.75
C PRO A 13 -39.11 -25.69 -12.59
N GLN A 14 -37.98 -26.00 -13.24
CA GLN A 14 -36.90 -25.03 -13.42
C GLN A 14 -37.35 -23.91 -14.37
N LEU A 15 -37.57 -22.73 -13.84
CA LEU A 15 -37.73 -21.51 -14.63
C LEU A 15 -36.36 -21.15 -15.22
N GLU A 16 -36.17 -21.48 -16.49
CA GLU A 16 -35.03 -20.99 -17.26
C GLU A 16 -35.16 -19.46 -17.45
N PHE A 17 -34.43 -18.71 -16.65
CA PHE A 17 -34.31 -17.28 -16.81
C PHE A 17 -33.34 -17.03 -17.99
N ARG A 18 -33.89 -16.82 -19.20
CA ARG A 18 -33.11 -16.33 -20.36
C ARG A 18 -32.67 -14.90 -20.09
N TRP A 19 -31.43 -14.71 -19.62
CA TRP A 19 -30.77 -13.44 -19.62
C TRP A 19 -30.44 -13.03 -21.08
N THR A 20 -31.34 -12.29 -21.71
CA THR A 20 -31.03 -11.61 -22.96
C THR A 20 -30.04 -10.52 -22.68
N SER A 21 -28.88 -10.65 -23.31
CA SER A 21 -27.69 -9.80 -23.23
C SER A 21 -27.99 -8.32 -23.59
N TRP A 22 -28.13 -7.51 -22.56
CA TRP A 22 -28.03 -6.06 -22.66
C TRP A 22 -26.80 -5.54 -21.88
N PHE A 23 -25.73 -6.33 -21.81
CA PHE A 23 -24.44 -5.79 -21.38
C PHE A 23 -23.80 -5.08 -22.56
N ARG A 24 -24.08 -3.79 -22.70
CA ARG A 24 -23.17 -2.89 -23.38
C ARG A 24 -21.85 -3.00 -22.64
N VAL A 25 -20.85 -3.65 -23.26
CA VAL A 25 -19.48 -3.69 -22.77
C VAL A 25 -18.99 -2.23 -22.75
N LEU A 26 -19.16 -1.57 -21.61
CA LEU A 26 -18.47 -0.32 -21.35
C LEU A 26 -17.00 -0.69 -21.38
N LYS A 27 -16.28 -0.27 -22.44
CA LYS A 27 -14.81 -0.32 -22.46
C LYS A 27 -14.35 0.28 -21.15
N THR A 28 -13.84 -0.54 -20.25
CA THR A 28 -13.10 -0.06 -19.08
C THR A 28 -11.99 0.82 -19.61
N PRO A 29 -11.88 2.08 -19.14
CA PRO A 29 -10.78 2.92 -19.57
C PRO A 29 -9.50 2.16 -19.27
N GLU A 30 -8.68 1.97 -20.30
CA GLU A 30 -7.39 1.30 -20.21
C GLU A 30 -6.61 1.95 -19.07
N ALA A 31 -6.27 1.18 -18.05
CA ALA A 31 -5.50 1.68 -16.92
C ALA A 31 -4.22 2.32 -17.50
N PRO A 32 -3.82 3.52 -17.05
CA PRO A 32 -2.65 4.19 -17.60
C PRO A 32 -1.47 3.23 -17.54
N LYS A 33 -0.85 2.96 -18.71
CA LYS A 33 0.29 2.04 -18.87
C LYS A 33 1.33 2.40 -17.82
N ALA A 34 1.51 1.47 -16.87
CA ALA A 34 2.44 1.67 -15.78
C ALA A 34 3.84 1.83 -16.38
N THR A 35 4.50 2.97 -16.13
CA THR A 35 5.91 3.14 -16.46
C THR A 35 6.68 1.96 -15.86
N PRO A 36 7.38 1.15 -16.67
CA PRO A 36 8.07 -0.02 -16.18
C PRO A 36 9.14 0.39 -15.15
N LEU A 37 9.34 -0.44 -14.14
CA LEU A 37 10.49 -0.32 -13.26
C LEU A 37 11.76 -0.53 -14.08
N ARG A 38 12.83 0.18 -13.74
CA ARG A 38 14.15 0.00 -14.37
C ARG A 38 15.02 -0.79 -13.39
N ASP A 39 15.30 -2.03 -13.74
CA ASP A 39 16.17 -2.88 -12.95
C ASP A 39 17.60 -2.32 -12.91
N ASP A 40 18.24 -2.47 -11.76
CA ASP A 40 19.64 -2.11 -11.54
C ASP A 40 20.44 -3.37 -11.22
N SER A 41 21.19 -3.84 -12.21
CA SER A 41 21.98 -5.07 -12.08
C SER A 41 23.15 -4.92 -11.10
N GLY A 42 23.76 -3.73 -11.01
CA GLY A 42 24.89 -3.47 -10.12
C GLY A 42 24.46 -3.50 -8.65
N LEU A 43 23.39 -2.78 -8.31
CA LEU A 43 22.83 -2.78 -6.96
C LEU A 43 22.26 -4.16 -6.60
N THR A 44 21.67 -4.86 -7.56
CA THR A 44 21.18 -6.24 -7.37
C THR A 44 22.33 -7.21 -7.03
N ALA A 45 23.43 -7.14 -7.78
CA ALA A 45 24.61 -7.98 -7.54
C ALA A 45 25.21 -7.72 -6.16
N TRP A 46 25.32 -6.46 -5.76
CA TRP A 46 25.79 -6.11 -4.42
C TRP A 46 24.87 -6.68 -3.31
N CYS A 47 23.54 -6.53 -3.44
CA CYS A 47 22.59 -7.11 -2.48
C CYS A 47 22.69 -8.64 -2.41
N ALA A 48 22.89 -9.31 -3.55
CA ALA A 48 23.07 -10.74 -3.61
C ALA A 48 24.35 -11.18 -2.86
N GLU A 49 25.47 -10.47 -3.05
CA GLU A 49 26.72 -10.78 -2.37
C GLU A 49 26.63 -10.52 -0.86
N ALA A 50 26.06 -9.38 -0.46
CA ALA A 50 25.79 -9.08 0.95
C ALA A 50 24.88 -10.14 1.61
N SER A 51 23.88 -10.64 0.89
CA SER A 51 23.01 -11.70 1.39
C SER A 51 23.72 -13.04 1.53
N LYS A 52 24.65 -13.36 0.65
CA LYS A 52 25.49 -14.55 0.75
C LYS A 52 26.43 -14.50 1.96
N SER A 53 27.05 -13.36 2.21
CA SER A 53 27.93 -13.18 3.38
C SER A 53 27.19 -13.39 4.70
N LEU A 54 25.87 -13.13 4.71
CA LEU A 54 24.97 -13.39 5.83
C LEU A 54 24.35 -14.80 5.82
N LEU A 55 24.81 -15.71 4.94
CA LEU A 55 24.33 -17.08 4.76
C LEU A 55 22.84 -17.19 4.36
N LEU A 56 22.29 -16.14 3.75
CA LEU A 56 20.89 -16.08 3.29
C LEU A 56 20.79 -16.41 1.79
N ASN A 57 21.06 -17.67 1.45
CA ASN A 57 21.17 -18.14 0.06
C ASN A 57 19.87 -17.92 -0.76
N GLU A 58 18.70 -18.08 -0.16
CA GLU A 58 17.42 -17.84 -0.84
C GLU A 58 17.24 -16.37 -1.19
N LEU A 59 17.58 -15.46 -0.28
CA LEU A 59 17.55 -14.02 -0.53
C LEU A 59 18.57 -13.66 -1.62
N ALA A 60 19.79 -14.17 -1.52
CA ALA A 60 20.87 -13.92 -2.49
C ALA A 60 20.48 -14.29 -3.94
N ARG A 61 19.76 -15.40 -4.12
CA ARG A 61 19.31 -15.85 -5.45
C ARG A 61 18.14 -15.05 -6.02
N LYS A 62 17.32 -14.47 -5.17
CA LYS A 62 16.02 -13.88 -5.56
C LYS A 62 15.96 -12.37 -5.44
N VAL A 63 16.87 -11.75 -4.70
CA VAL A 63 16.85 -10.29 -4.51
C VAL A 63 16.97 -9.56 -5.83
N ARG A 64 16.15 -8.53 -6.01
CA ARG A 64 16.15 -7.64 -7.18
C ARG A 64 16.02 -6.20 -6.72
N VAL A 65 16.76 -5.33 -7.37
CA VAL A 65 16.71 -3.89 -7.10
C VAL A 65 16.27 -3.16 -8.36
N SER A 66 15.32 -2.24 -8.22
CA SER A 66 14.80 -1.46 -9.35
C SER A 66 14.52 -0.02 -8.94
N TRP A 67 14.56 0.89 -9.93
CA TRP A 67 14.20 2.29 -9.78
C TRP A 67 12.73 2.50 -10.09
N ASN A 68 11.96 3.03 -9.11
CA ASN A 68 10.53 3.29 -9.28
C ASN A 68 10.22 4.79 -9.46
N PRO A 69 9.99 5.26 -10.71
CA PRO A 69 9.74 6.67 -10.99
C PRO A 69 8.41 7.21 -10.43
N ARG A 70 7.55 6.33 -9.90
CA ARG A 70 6.28 6.75 -9.26
C ARG A 70 6.44 7.14 -7.81
N MET A 71 7.59 6.82 -7.18
CA MET A 71 7.87 7.21 -5.80
C MET A 71 8.00 8.73 -5.70
N GLN A 72 7.31 9.33 -4.72
CA GLN A 72 7.30 10.79 -4.57
C GLN A 72 8.12 11.25 -3.39
N THR A 73 7.92 10.65 -2.23
CA THR A 73 8.50 11.08 -0.95
C THR A 73 9.19 9.96 -0.19
N THR A 74 8.97 8.72 -0.57
CA THR A 74 9.63 7.56 0.03
C THR A 74 10.96 7.37 -0.69
N ALA A 75 12.05 7.12 0.03
CA ALA A 75 13.39 6.91 -0.53
C ALA A 75 13.55 5.52 -1.13
N GLY A 76 13.14 4.51 -0.40
CA GLY A 76 13.14 3.10 -0.83
C GLY A 76 11.90 2.37 -0.35
N ARG A 77 11.78 1.12 -0.75
CA ARG A 77 10.76 0.19 -0.30
C ARG A 77 11.21 -1.24 -0.53
N ALA A 78 11.11 -2.05 0.51
CA ALA A 78 11.33 -3.50 0.43
C ALA A 78 9.99 -4.25 0.34
N TRP A 79 9.93 -5.27 -0.51
CA TRP A 79 8.80 -6.16 -0.65
C TRP A 79 9.20 -7.58 -0.29
N TRP A 80 8.59 -8.13 0.74
CA TRP A 80 8.70 -9.51 1.13
C TRP A 80 7.30 -10.18 1.05
N PRO A 81 7.13 -11.35 0.45
CA PRO A 81 8.13 -12.38 0.09
C PRO A 81 8.79 -12.24 -1.29
N ASP A 82 8.48 -11.19 -2.07
CA ASP A 82 8.99 -11.04 -3.45
C ASP A 82 10.52 -10.81 -3.49
N ARG A 83 11.11 -10.41 -2.35
CA ARG A 83 12.54 -10.11 -2.21
C ARG A 83 13.00 -9.03 -3.18
N SER A 84 12.14 -8.03 -3.40
CA SER A 84 12.44 -6.91 -4.28
C SER A 84 12.61 -5.62 -3.49
N ILE A 85 13.53 -4.78 -3.95
CA ILE A 85 13.77 -3.44 -3.45
C ILE A 85 13.48 -2.45 -4.56
N GLU A 86 12.66 -1.46 -4.26
CA GLU A 86 12.39 -0.33 -5.13
C GLU A 86 13.06 0.92 -4.56
N LEU A 87 13.83 1.63 -5.37
CA LEU A 87 14.48 2.89 -5.02
C LEU A 87 13.84 4.05 -5.75
N ASN A 88 13.81 5.21 -5.10
CA ASN A 88 13.34 6.45 -5.71
C ASN A 88 14.44 7.04 -6.60
N PRO A 89 14.19 7.29 -7.90
CA PRO A 89 15.18 7.91 -8.78
C PRO A 89 15.72 9.26 -8.31
N LYS A 90 14.98 9.98 -7.47
CA LYS A 90 15.43 11.25 -6.85
C LYS A 90 16.65 11.09 -5.93
N LEU A 91 16.96 9.87 -5.51
CA LEU A 91 18.21 9.60 -4.79
C LEU A 91 19.45 9.90 -5.64
N LYS A 92 19.33 9.84 -6.98
CA LYS A 92 20.42 10.19 -7.90
C LYS A 92 20.75 11.68 -7.92
N ASP A 93 19.85 12.52 -7.41
CA ASP A 93 20.03 13.96 -7.24
C ASP A 93 20.61 14.31 -5.85
N CYS A 94 20.81 13.30 -5.00
CA CYS A 94 21.43 13.42 -3.67
C CYS A 94 22.87 12.93 -3.70
N GLU A 95 23.57 12.99 -2.54
CA GLU A 95 24.89 12.41 -2.40
C GLU A 95 24.86 10.90 -2.65
N PRO A 96 25.88 10.32 -3.30
CA PRO A 96 25.93 8.89 -3.62
C PRO A 96 25.76 7.99 -2.40
N GLU A 97 26.21 8.42 -1.24
CA GLU A 97 26.09 7.73 0.05
C GLU A 97 24.64 7.47 0.43
N GLU A 98 23.70 8.35 0.06
CA GLU A 98 22.28 8.21 0.36
C GLU A 98 21.64 7.06 -0.44
N ILE A 99 22.14 6.76 -1.63
CA ILE A 99 21.72 5.59 -2.40
C ILE A 99 22.10 4.31 -1.62
N TRP A 100 23.35 4.23 -1.19
CA TRP A 100 23.86 3.07 -0.47
C TRP A 100 23.20 2.90 0.90
N ARG A 101 23.03 4.01 1.62
CA ARG A 101 22.33 4.01 2.91
C ARG A 101 20.89 3.51 2.74
N THR A 102 20.13 4.06 1.79
CA THR A 102 18.77 3.62 1.49
C THR A 102 18.73 2.16 1.07
N LEU A 103 19.64 1.72 0.19
CA LEU A 103 19.72 0.33 -0.25
C LEU A 103 19.95 -0.64 0.92
N LYS A 104 20.89 -0.33 1.82
CA LYS A 104 21.17 -1.13 3.01
C LYS A 104 19.96 -1.16 3.96
N HIS A 105 19.29 -0.02 4.16
CA HIS A 105 18.07 0.09 4.95
C HIS A 105 16.98 -0.86 4.44
N GLU A 106 16.72 -0.86 3.14
CA GLU A 106 15.71 -1.73 2.53
C GLU A 106 16.15 -3.20 2.52
N LEU A 107 17.44 -3.47 2.31
CA LEU A 107 17.96 -4.82 2.41
C LEU A 107 17.85 -5.36 3.84
N ALA A 108 18.05 -4.52 4.86
CA ALA A 108 17.87 -4.91 6.27
C ALA A 108 16.44 -5.41 6.56
N HIS A 109 15.42 -4.82 5.95
CA HIS A 109 14.05 -5.35 6.02
C HIS A 109 13.96 -6.76 5.45
N LEU A 110 14.54 -7.01 4.26
CA LEU A 110 14.50 -8.34 3.65
C LEU A 110 15.28 -9.36 4.48
N VAL A 111 16.44 -8.99 5.01
CA VAL A 111 17.25 -9.83 5.90
C VAL A 111 16.48 -10.21 7.17
N ALA A 112 15.86 -9.24 7.83
CA ALA A 112 15.05 -9.47 9.02
C ALA A 112 13.88 -10.43 8.74
N TYR A 113 13.14 -10.22 7.66
CA TYR A 113 12.02 -11.10 7.28
C TYR A 113 12.50 -12.48 6.84
N GLU A 114 13.62 -12.61 6.14
CA GLU A 114 14.16 -13.90 5.72
C GLU A 114 14.56 -14.75 6.92
N ARG A 115 15.15 -14.14 7.96
CA ARG A 115 15.53 -14.80 9.23
C ARG A 115 14.31 -15.20 10.06
N CYS A 116 13.28 -14.38 10.08
CA CYS A 116 12.09 -14.60 10.91
C CYS A 116 10.99 -15.41 10.19
N GLY A 117 11.07 -15.56 8.88
CA GLY A 117 10.07 -16.25 8.08
C GLY A 117 8.70 -15.55 8.15
N ARG A 118 7.65 -16.35 8.41
CA ARG A 118 6.26 -15.83 8.48
C ARG A 118 5.88 -15.20 9.83
N ARG A 119 6.81 -15.12 10.78
CA ARG A 119 6.56 -14.48 12.08
C ARG A 119 6.32 -12.98 11.86
N ARG A 120 5.29 -12.45 12.54
CA ARG A 120 5.05 -11.01 12.55
C ARG A 120 6.12 -10.33 13.39
N ILE A 121 6.84 -9.40 12.79
CA ILE A 121 7.88 -8.57 13.42
C ILE A 121 7.54 -7.10 13.23
N ASP A 122 8.05 -6.25 14.10
CA ASP A 122 7.97 -4.81 13.90
C ASP A 122 8.91 -4.39 12.77
N PRO A 123 8.44 -3.56 11.83
CA PRO A 123 9.24 -3.17 10.66
C PRO A 123 10.63 -2.62 11.00
N HIS A 124 10.74 -1.85 12.08
CA HIS A 124 12.01 -1.27 12.58
C HIS A 124 12.33 -1.74 13.99
N GLY A 125 11.94 -2.97 14.34
CA GLY A 125 12.20 -3.60 15.63
C GLY A 125 13.61 -4.17 15.74
N ALA A 126 13.82 -4.99 16.78
CA ALA A 126 15.13 -5.57 17.11
C ALA A 126 15.72 -6.41 15.96
N GLU A 127 14.89 -7.13 15.22
CA GLU A 127 15.33 -7.96 14.11
C GLU A 127 15.85 -7.11 12.93
N TRP A 128 15.20 -5.98 12.63
CA TRP A 128 15.67 -5.04 11.64
C TRP A 128 16.95 -4.34 12.10
N GLN A 129 17.02 -3.91 13.36
CA GLN A 129 18.22 -3.28 13.92
C GLN A 129 19.42 -4.24 13.90
N ALA A 130 19.23 -5.52 14.20
CA ALA A 130 20.27 -6.53 14.07
C ALA A 130 20.76 -6.67 12.61
N ALA A 131 19.83 -6.65 11.66
CA ALA A 131 20.18 -6.68 10.22
C ALA A 131 20.93 -5.41 9.79
N CYS A 132 20.57 -4.24 10.30
CA CYS A 132 21.33 -2.99 10.08
C CYS A 132 22.76 -3.07 10.59
N ASN A 133 22.95 -3.62 11.77
CA ASN A 133 24.28 -3.85 12.33
C ASN A 133 25.15 -4.73 11.42
N ASP A 134 24.58 -5.86 10.95
CA ASP A 134 25.27 -6.80 10.05
C ASP A 134 25.61 -6.18 8.68
N LEU A 135 24.82 -5.23 8.21
CA LEU A 135 25.04 -4.50 6.96
C LEU A 135 25.92 -3.24 7.12
N GLY A 136 26.48 -3.00 8.33
CA GLY A 136 27.37 -1.91 8.62
C GLY A 136 26.71 -0.55 8.66
N ILE A 137 25.46 -0.47 9.13
CA ILE A 137 24.69 0.75 9.39
C ILE A 137 24.02 0.69 10.78
N PRO A 138 24.79 0.55 11.88
CA PRO A 138 24.23 0.31 13.21
C PRO A 138 23.34 1.44 13.74
N ASP A 139 23.61 2.68 13.32
CA ASP A 139 22.90 3.88 13.77
C ASP A 139 21.74 4.29 12.83
N GLU A 140 21.30 3.36 11.97
CA GLU A 140 20.26 3.69 10.99
C GLU A 140 18.92 4.01 11.67
N GLN A 141 18.27 5.06 11.16
CA GLN A 141 17.00 5.53 11.69
C GLN A 141 15.81 5.00 10.86
N PRO A 142 14.64 4.81 11.49
CA PRO A 142 13.43 4.33 10.78
C PRO A 142 12.95 5.22 9.64
N PHE A 143 13.32 6.51 9.68
CA PHE A 143 12.84 7.51 8.72
C PHE A 143 14.00 8.29 8.12
N HIS A 144 13.94 8.49 6.81
CA HIS A 144 14.89 9.36 6.12
C HIS A 144 14.53 10.85 6.28
N THR A 145 15.53 11.71 6.25
CA THR A 145 15.39 13.18 6.30
C THR A 145 15.57 13.84 4.92
N LEU A 146 15.57 13.06 3.85
CA LEU A 146 15.82 13.55 2.49
C LEU A 146 14.80 14.60 2.06
N PRO A 147 15.22 15.66 1.35
CA PRO A 147 14.38 16.81 1.02
C PRO A 147 13.43 16.55 -0.16
N PHE A 148 12.79 15.40 -0.21
CA PHE A 148 11.87 15.09 -1.28
C PHE A 148 10.59 15.93 -1.20
N LYS A 149 10.36 16.76 -2.20
CA LYS A 149 9.19 17.63 -2.28
C LYS A 149 7.91 16.80 -2.39
N ARG A 150 7.00 16.98 -1.45
CA ARG A 150 5.66 16.40 -1.52
C ARG A 150 4.86 17.08 -2.63
N ARG A 151 4.21 16.30 -3.48
CA ARG A 151 3.25 16.84 -4.43
C ARG A 151 2.09 17.46 -3.65
N LYS A 152 1.87 18.77 -3.83
CA LYS A 152 0.67 19.43 -3.30
C LYS A 152 -0.55 18.93 -4.09
N MET A 153 -1.42 18.16 -3.44
CA MET A 153 -2.66 17.70 -4.06
C MET A 153 -3.70 18.82 -4.02
N LYS A 154 -4.27 19.15 -5.17
CA LYS A 154 -5.38 20.12 -5.25
C LYS A 154 -6.60 19.52 -4.53
N ARG A 155 -7.17 20.29 -3.62
CA ARG A 155 -8.40 19.93 -2.88
C ARG A 155 -9.60 20.57 -3.57
N ASN A 156 -10.07 19.94 -4.65
CA ASN A 156 -11.09 20.49 -5.56
C ASN A 156 -12.53 20.31 -5.05
N HIS A 157 -12.71 19.68 -3.90
CA HIS A 157 -14.03 19.43 -3.33
C HIS A 157 -14.15 20.16 -2.00
N ALA A 158 -15.06 21.11 -1.90
CA ALA A 158 -15.41 21.78 -0.67
C ALA A 158 -16.72 21.24 -0.12
N TYR A 159 -16.81 21.12 1.19
CA TYR A 159 -18.01 20.71 1.91
C TYR A 159 -18.22 21.63 3.10
N ILE A 160 -19.46 21.98 3.38
CA ILE A 160 -19.85 22.82 4.52
C ILE A 160 -20.68 21.99 5.50
N CYS A 161 -20.45 22.20 6.78
CA CYS A 161 -21.30 21.63 7.83
C CYS A 161 -22.60 22.41 7.91
N SER A 162 -23.75 21.71 7.92
CA SER A 162 -25.06 22.32 8.03
C SER A 162 -25.36 22.98 9.40
N ASN A 163 -24.56 22.69 10.43
CA ASN A 163 -24.74 23.23 11.79
C ASN A 163 -23.72 24.32 12.14
N CYS A 164 -22.42 24.07 11.99
CA CYS A 164 -21.38 25.04 12.40
C CYS A 164 -20.78 25.81 11.21
N PHE A 165 -21.21 25.55 9.99
CA PHE A 165 -20.76 26.18 8.75
C PHE A 165 -19.26 26.09 8.48
N SER A 166 -18.52 25.23 9.18
CA SER A 166 -17.12 24.98 8.90
C SER A 166 -16.96 24.37 7.51
N VAL A 167 -15.96 24.85 6.76
CA VAL A 167 -15.68 24.38 5.41
C VAL A 167 -14.51 23.38 5.45
N ILE A 168 -14.73 22.22 4.84
CA ILE A 168 -13.72 21.15 4.73
C ILE A 168 -13.37 20.95 3.26
N HIS A 169 -12.09 21.08 2.94
CA HIS A 169 -11.56 20.83 1.60
C HIS A 169 -11.02 19.43 1.45
N ARG A 170 -11.44 18.71 0.38
CA ARG A 170 -11.05 17.32 0.10
C ARG A 170 -10.44 17.17 -1.28
N VAL A 171 -9.51 16.23 -1.40
CA VAL A 171 -8.90 15.82 -2.69
C VAL A 171 -9.86 14.95 -3.49
N LYS A 172 -10.56 14.02 -2.80
CA LYS A 172 -11.54 13.11 -3.41
C LYS A 172 -12.95 13.47 -2.95
N PRO A 173 -13.97 13.28 -3.82
CA PRO A 173 -15.34 13.52 -3.42
C PRO A 173 -15.78 12.56 -2.32
N ILE A 174 -16.64 13.04 -1.44
CA ILE A 174 -17.32 12.23 -0.43
C ILE A 174 -18.39 11.41 -1.14
N LYS A 175 -18.31 10.08 -1.05
CA LYS A 175 -19.25 9.15 -1.70
C LYS A 175 -20.37 8.65 -0.77
N ARG A 176 -20.19 8.81 0.55
CA ARG A 176 -21.15 8.38 1.58
C ARG A 176 -21.61 9.59 2.38
N ALA A 177 -22.73 9.46 3.09
CA ALA A 177 -23.12 10.47 4.06
C ALA A 177 -22.05 10.57 5.17
N VAL A 178 -21.53 11.78 5.38
CA VAL A 178 -20.51 12.08 6.39
C VAL A 178 -20.97 13.31 7.16
N ALA A 179 -20.77 13.31 8.48
CA ALA A 179 -21.08 14.44 9.35
C ALA A 179 -19.79 15.13 9.84
N CYS A 180 -19.97 16.35 10.32
CA CYS A 180 -18.90 17.14 10.91
C CYS A 180 -18.42 16.48 12.21
N TYR A 181 -17.13 16.16 12.27
CA TYR A 181 -16.53 15.50 13.43
C TYR A 181 -16.71 16.29 14.73
N ASP A 182 -16.43 17.60 14.71
CA ASP A 182 -16.50 18.45 15.89
C ASP A 182 -17.94 18.60 16.42
N CYS A 183 -18.91 18.73 15.50
CA CYS A 183 -20.32 18.78 15.88
C CYS A 183 -20.80 17.44 16.45
N CYS A 184 -20.41 16.33 15.85
CA CYS A 184 -20.74 15.00 16.36
C CYS A 184 -20.15 14.76 17.75
N ARG A 185 -18.88 15.11 17.96
CA ARG A 185 -18.26 15.02 19.30
C ARG A 185 -18.98 15.87 20.34
N LYS A 186 -19.36 17.09 19.96
CA LYS A 186 -19.94 18.06 20.91
C LYS A 186 -21.39 17.77 21.27
N PHE A 187 -22.18 17.20 20.34
CA PHE A 187 -23.64 17.16 20.46
C PHE A 187 -24.27 15.77 20.28
N SER A 188 -23.47 14.74 19.94
CA SER A 188 -23.97 13.37 19.76
C SER A 188 -22.92 12.29 20.13
N ASP A 189 -22.07 12.56 21.12
CA ASP A 189 -21.07 11.64 21.67
C ASP A 189 -20.20 10.96 20.60
N GLY A 190 -19.93 11.68 19.50
CA GLY A 190 -19.15 11.19 18.36
C GLY A 190 -19.94 10.37 17.35
N ALA A 191 -21.21 10.06 17.61
CA ALA A 191 -22.06 9.34 16.67
C ALA A 191 -22.48 10.22 15.49
N TYR A 192 -22.65 9.60 14.32
CA TYR A 192 -23.18 10.29 13.14
C TYR A 192 -24.61 10.80 13.41
N HIS A 193 -24.84 12.04 13.01
CA HIS A 193 -26.18 12.64 13.07
C HIS A 193 -26.41 13.53 11.84
N ASP A 194 -27.56 13.38 11.17
CA ASP A 194 -27.90 14.09 9.92
C ASP A 194 -27.89 15.61 10.04
N ARG A 195 -28.23 16.16 11.23
CA ARG A 195 -28.14 17.59 11.53
C ARG A 195 -26.75 18.17 11.26
N PHE A 196 -25.69 17.36 11.35
CA PHE A 196 -24.30 17.77 11.18
C PHE A 196 -23.71 17.30 9.86
N ARG A 197 -24.56 16.92 8.91
CA ARG A 197 -24.17 16.42 7.60
C ARG A 197 -23.32 17.44 6.84
N LEU A 198 -22.29 16.94 6.18
CA LEU A 198 -21.46 17.71 5.27
C LEU A 198 -22.13 17.79 3.90
N ILE A 199 -22.46 18.99 3.47
CA ILE A 199 -23.10 19.28 2.17
C ILE A 199 -22.02 19.78 1.22
N LYS A 200 -22.04 19.30 -0.03
CA LYS A 200 -21.12 19.79 -1.05
C LYS A 200 -21.32 21.28 -1.26
N HIS A 201 -20.25 22.03 -1.09
CA HIS A 201 -20.22 23.46 -1.36
C HIS A 201 -19.64 23.65 -2.76
N THR A 202 -20.45 24.24 -3.65
CA THR A 202 -20.02 24.71 -4.96
C THR A 202 -19.87 26.22 -4.83
N PRO A 203 -18.67 26.79 -5.00
CA PRO A 203 -18.47 28.25 -4.95
C PRO A 203 -19.22 28.94 -6.06
#